data_2b1c3bcd7503978b0596945b71513e9b
#
_entry.id   2b1c3bcd7503978b0596945b71513e9b
#
_cell.length_a   1.000
_cell.length_b   1.000
_cell.length_c   1.000
_cell.angle_alpha   90.00
_cell.angle_beta   90.00
_cell.angle_gamma   90.00
#
_symmetry.space_group_name_H-M   'P 1'
#
loop_
_entity.id
_entity.type
_entity.pdbx_description
1 polymer ?
#
loop_
_entity_poly.entity_id
_entity_poly.type
_entity_poly.pdbx_seq_one_letter_code
_entity_poly.pdbx_strand_id
1 'polypeptide(L)'
;MARSHLTLAALATSAVTGLDVAAATSFHAGGTGAFDAAVLTSRDGRHWIIRVPRTPLAEAEQSADLVALRALSAGVRTRLPFAVSAFAGQTPIDGTRAVVYEFVYGTRVRLESYTTGADSLAASVGEAIAAIHALPTSFVADAGLPVLTAGECLRACVTVMDRASATGLVPAALLSRWERGADDAKLWQFQPTVINGAMSADSILSADNTVTGVLGWQELRVGDPARDLQWLLANADAAETALAAYAHITGGADRQVRQRAMFYAELELAKWLLHGMQSKSTQIVDDAVEMLTSLVENIHNDVMNPIAAQTMPTMAVDEVEAMLDRTARVG
;
A
#
# COMPACT_ATOMS: atom_id res chain seq x y z
N MET A 1 16.74 -16.15 20.36
CA MET A 1 15.59 -16.30 21.27
C MET A 1 14.78 -15.03 21.22
N ALA A 2 13.43 -15.11 21.27
CA ALA A 2 12.58 -13.93 21.42
C ALA A 2 12.80 -13.27 22.79
N ARG A 3 12.87 -11.94 22.82
CA ARG A 3 13.01 -11.18 24.07
C ARG A 3 11.70 -11.17 24.83
N SER A 4 11.77 -11.28 26.17
CA SER A 4 10.57 -11.23 27.00
C SER A 4 9.99 -9.81 27.03
N HIS A 5 8.67 -9.69 27.25
CA HIS A 5 8.02 -8.39 27.40
C HIS A 5 8.58 -7.58 28.58
N LEU A 6 9.12 -8.24 29.61
CA LEU A 6 9.79 -7.55 30.74
C LEU A 6 11.14 -6.97 30.32
N THR A 7 11.91 -7.68 29.48
CA THR A 7 13.14 -7.13 28.90
C THR A 7 12.84 -5.92 28.02
N LEU A 8 11.77 -6.01 27.21
CA LEU A 8 11.33 -4.90 26.37
C LEU A 8 10.87 -3.70 27.20
N ALA A 9 10.17 -3.90 28.33
CA ALA A 9 9.81 -2.84 29.25
C ALA A 9 11.04 -2.11 29.84
N ALA A 10 12.05 -2.87 30.26
CA ALA A 10 13.30 -2.28 30.76
C ALA A 10 14.04 -1.45 29.69
N LEU A 11 14.05 -1.93 28.44
CA LEU A 11 14.62 -1.18 27.30
C LEU A 11 13.83 0.12 27.04
N ALA A 12 12.50 0.09 27.17
CA ALA A 12 11.67 1.27 26.95
C ALA A 12 11.92 2.35 27.98
N THR A 13 12.10 2.00 29.26
CA THR A 13 12.46 2.99 30.32
C THR A 13 13.84 3.60 30.07
N SER A 14 14.76 2.86 29.45
CA SER A 14 16.06 3.40 29.03
C SER A 14 15.97 4.29 27.80
N ALA A 15 15.00 4.02 26.91
CA ALA A 15 14.82 4.73 25.65
C ALA A 15 14.07 6.06 25.80
N VAL A 16 13.14 6.14 26.77
CA VAL A 16 12.25 7.29 26.95
C VAL A 16 12.39 7.85 28.36
N THR A 17 12.92 9.07 28.46
CA THR A 17 13.12 9.74 29.73
C THR A 17 11.78 9.92 30.45
N GLY A 18 11.71 9.47 31.70
CA GLY A 18 10.52 9.60 32.55
C GLY A 18 9.40 8.61 32.29
N LEU A 19 9.60 7.64 31.42
CA LEU A 19 8.64 6.58 31.22
C LEU A 19 8.63 5.60 32.39
N ASP A 20 7.56 5.60 33.17
CA ASP A 20 7.32 4.69 34.30
C ASP A 20 6.33 3.58 33.84
N VAL A 21 6.86 2.41 33.48
CA VAL A 21 6.06 1.29 32.97
C VAL A 21 5.41 0.54 34.14
N ALA A 22 4.08 0.52 34.17
CA ALA A 22 3.27 -0.21 35.16
C ALA A 22 2.95 -1.64 34.68
N ALA A 23 2.75 -1.84 33.39
CA ALA A 23 2.45 -3.16 32.79
C ALA A 23 3.07 -3.31 31.40
N ALA A 24 3.38 -4.53 31.03
CA ALA A 24 3.87 -4.89 29.70
C ALA A 24 3.23 -6.21 29.22
N THR A 25 2.74 -6.22 28.01
CA THR A 25 2.17 -7.41 27.36
C THR A 25 2.86 -7.67 26.02
N SER A 26 3.13 -8.96 25.72
CA SER A 26 3.69 -9.31 24.42
C SER A 26 2.75 -8.87 23.30
N PHE A 27 3.31 -8.26 22.28
CA PHE A 27 2.55 -7.79 21.13
C PHE A 27 2.97 -8.57 19.89
N HIS A 28 2.05 -9.41 19.39
CA HIS A 28 2.22 -10.15 18.17
C HIS A 28 1.40 -9.47 17.07
N ALA A 29 2.03 -8.58 16.34
CA ALA A 29 1.37 -7.85 15.25
C ALA A 29 1.26 -8.71 14.01
N GLY A 30 0.60 -9.88 14.04
CA GLY A 30 0.24 -10.67 12.86
C GLY A 30 1.35 -10.97 11.83
N GLY A 31 2.57 -10.56 12.08
CA GLY A 31 3.69 -10.62 11.14
C GLY A 31 4.62 -11.80 11.39
N THR A 32 5.56 -11.98 10.48
CA THR A 32 6.54 -13.07 10.34
C THR A 32 7.54 -13.23 11.48
N GLY A 33 7.30 -12.64 12.67
CA GLY A 33 8.27 -12.67 13.76
C GLY A 33 9.53 -11.82 13.50
N ALA A 34 9.46 -10.88 12.59
CA ALA A 34 10.56 -9.98 12.22
C ALA A 34 10.97 -9.03 13.35
N PHE A 35 10.08 -8.81 14.32
CA PHE A 35 10.31 -7.96 15.49
C PHE A 35 9.96 -8.67 16.79
N ASP A 36 10.73 -8.41 17.86
CA ASP A 36 10.25 -8.56 19.20
C ASP A 36 9.48 -7.28 19.57
N ALA A 37 8.23 -7.40 20.02
CA ALA A 37 7.41 -6.23 20.35
C ALA A 37 6.58 -6.44 21.61
N ALA A 38 6.31 -5.33 22.32
CA ALA A 38 5.43 -5.30 23.48
C ALA A 38 4.61 -4.01 23.50
N VAL A 39 3.37 -4.12 23.98
CA VAL A 39 2.58 -2.98 24.40
C VAL A 39 2.88 -2.71 25.87
N LEU A 40 3.15 -1.46 26.19
CA LEU A 40 3.50 -0.99 27.52
C LEU A 40 2.38 -0.05 27.99
N THR A 41 1.99 -0.19 29.25
CA THR A 41 1.10 0.76 29.93
C THR A 41 1.92 1.49 30.97
N SER A 42 2.02 2.81 30.84
CA SER A 42 2.67 3.66 31.85
C SER A 42 1.73 3.96 33.02
N ARG A 43 2.28 4.38 34.16
CA ARG A 43 1.49 4.64 35.38
C ARG A 43 0.49 5.78 35.23
N ASP A 44 0.71 6.69 34.29
CA ASP A 44 -0.23 7.74 33.89
C ASP A 44 -1.37 7.27 32.97
N GLY A 45 -1.41 5.96 32.70
CA GLY A 45 -2.43 5.33 31.84
C GLY A 45 -2.19 5.42 30.34
N ARG A 46 -1.09 6.03 29.89
CA ARG A 46 -0.73 6.08 28.46
C ARG A 46 -0.19 4.75 27.99
N HIS A 47 -0.42 4.45 26.68
CA HIS A 47 0.10 3.25 26.05
C HIS A 47 1.23 3.59 25.09
N TRP A 48 2.18 2.66 24.99
CA TRP A 48 3.35 2.75 24.14
C TRP A 48 3.59 1.40 23.47
N ILE A 49 4.28 1.41 22.35
CA ILE A 49 4.75 0.18 21.72
C ILE A 49 6.27 0.25 21.58
N ILE A 50 6.95 -0.81 22.03
CA ILE A 50 8.37 -1.00 21.77
C ILE A 50 8.57 -2.09 20.74
N ARG A 51 9.49 -1.88 19.79
CA ARG A 51 9.87 -2.83 18.75
C ARG A 51 11.38 -2.96 18.70
N VAL A 52 11.86 -4.19 18.57
CA VAL A 52 13.28 -4.51 18.35
C VAL A 52 13.36 -5.42 17.15
N PRO A 53 14.07 -5.04 16.06
CA PRO A 53 14.19 -5.87 14.88
C PRO A 53 15.00 -7.14 15.18
N ARG A 54 14.63 -8.25 14.55
CA ARG A 54 15.29 -9.54 14.66
C ARG A 54 16.13 -9.90 13.44
N THR A 55 15.93 -9.16 12.35
CA THR A 55 16.62 -9.38 11.08
C THR A 55 17.15 -8.05 10.53
N PRO A 56 18.22 -8.09 9.70
CA PRO A 56 18.71 -6.88 9.03
C PRO A 56 17.66 -6.18 8.15
N LEU A 57 16.77 -6.93 7.53
CA LEU A 57 15.66 -6.39 6.74
C LEU A 57 14.70 -5.58 7.63
N ALA A 58 14.26 -6.14 8.75
CA ALA A 58 13.39 -5.45 9.70
C ALA A 58 14.05 -4.20 10.30
N GLU A 59 15.38 -4.21 10.48
CA GLU A 59 16.13 -3.03 10.93
C GLU A 59 16.16 -1.94 9.86
N ALA A 60 16.34 -2.31 8.60
CA ALA A 60 16.28 -1.37 7.48
C ALA A 60 14.89 -0.75 7.34
N GLU A 61 13.83 -1.56 7.43
CA GLU A 61 12.43 -1.10 7.42
C GLU A 61 12.13 -0.15 8.58
N GLN A 62 12.54 -0.51 9.82
CA GLN A 62 12.36 0.35 10.99
C GLN A 62 13.11 1.68 10.84
N SER A 63 14.28 1.65 10.23
CA SER A 63 15.07 2.86 9.98
C SER A 63 14.39 3.77 8.96
N ALA A 64 13.88 3.21 7.87
CA ALA A 64 13.14 3.95 6.85
C ALA A 64 11.83 4.52 7.41
N ASP A 65 11.08 3.74 8.21
CA ASP A 65 9.87 4.19 8.91
C ASP A 65 10.16 5.39 9.82
N LEU A 66 11.26 5.36 10.57
CA LEU A 66 11.66 6.50 11.41
C LEU A 66 11.98 7.76 10.62
N VAL A 67 12.60 7.63 9.45
CA VAL A 67 12.87 8.79 8.56
C VAL A 67 11.55 9.37 8.07
N ALA A 68 10.63 8.52 7.60
CA ALA A 68 9.31 8.93 7.14
C ALA A 68 8.47 9.59 8.26
N LEU A 69 8.45 8.99 9.47
CA LEU A 69 7.72 9.53 10.61
C LEU A 69 8.25 10.91 11.07
N ARG A 70 9.53 11.19 10.88
CA ARG A 70 10.13 12.52 11.12
C ARG A 70 9.72 13.53 10.05
N ALA A 71 9.62 13.09 8.79
CA ALA A 71 9.15 13.93 7.70
C ALA A 71 7.69 14.35 7.89
N LEU A 72 6.85 13.44 8.44
CA LEU A 72 5.47 13.71 8.83
C LEU A 72 5.44 14.60 10.10
N SER A 73 5.80 15.88 9.92
CA SER A 73 5.81 16.88 11.00
C SER A 73 4.42 17.09 11.60
N ALA A 74 4.35 17.75 12.77
CA ALA A 74 3.06 18.06 13.41
C ALA A 74 2.10 18.80 12.46
N GLY A 75 2.60 19.76 11.67
CA GLY A 75 1.79 20.49 10.70
C GLY A 75 1.28 19.61 9.52
N VAL A 76 2.02 18.58 9.13
CA VAL A 76 1.56 17.60 8.13
C VAL A 76 0.51 16.69 8.76
N ARG A 77 0.75 16.16 9.96
CA ARG A 77 -0.16 15.25 10.67
C ARG A 77 -1.53 15.86 10.94
N THR A 78 -1.63 17.16 11.20
CA THR A 78 -2.93 17.85 11.41
C THR A 78 -3.83 17.87 10.18
N ARG A 79 -3.30 17.52 8.99
CA ARG A 79 -4.07 17.40 7.74
C ARG A 79 -4.66 16.01 7.53
N LEU A 80 -4.26 15.03 8.35
CA LEU A 80 -4.72 13.66 8.27
C LEU A 80 -5.90 13.45 9.22
N PRO A 81 -6.98 12.77 8.79
CA PRO A 81 -8.14 12.48 9.64
C PRO A 81 -7.91 11.32 10.62
N PHE A 82 -6.69 10.79 10.69
CA PHE A 82 -6.30 9.66 11.50
C PHE A 82 -4.95 9.89 12.17
N ALA A 83 -4.62 9.06 13.16
CA ALA A 83 -3.35 9.12 13.87
C ALA A 83 -2.22 8.43 13.09
N VAL A 84 -1.01 8.96 13.25
CA VAL A 84 0.25 8.38 12.79
C VAL A 84 1.15 8.18 13.99
N SER A 85 1.82 7.02 14.08
CA SER A 85 2.75 6.72 15.18
C SER A 85 3.75 7.85 15.39
N ALA A 86 3.96 8.24 16.65
CA ALA A 86 4.99 9.20 17.02
C ALA A 86 6.18 8.48 17.65
N PHE A 87 7.38 8.83 17.19
CA PHE A 87 8.63 8.38 17.80
C PHE A 87 8.76 8.99 19.19
N ALA A 88 8.99 8.16 20.22
CA ALA A 88 9.15 8.57 21.60
C ALA A 88 10.59 8.47 22.09
N GLY A 89 11.34 7.46 21.64
CA GLY A 89 12.72 7.26 22.05
C GLY A 89 13.32 5.99 21.47
N GLN A 90 14.63 5.84 21.64
CA GLN A 90 15.34 4.63 21.22
C GLN A 90 16.52 4.34 22.15
N THR A 91 16.92 3.06 22.25
CA THR A 91 18.11 2.63 22.96
C THR A 91 18.84 1.52 22.19
N PRO A 92 20.19 1.51 22.17
CA PRO A 92 20.94 0.45 21.51
C PRO A 92 20.78 -0.89 22.26
N ILE A 93 20.76 -1.99 21.50
CA ILE A 93 20.77 -3.35 22.02
C ILE A 93 21.34 -4.32 20.99
N ASP A 94 22.32 -5.15 21.38
CA ASP A 94 22.88 -6.27 20.59
C ASP A 94 23.20 -5.91 19.11
N GLY A 95 23.80 -4.74 18.87
CA GLY A 95 24.18 -4.28 17.53
C GLY A 95 23.03 -3.68 16.70
N THR A 96 21.81 -3.61 17.26
CA THR A 96 20.65 -2.93 16.71
C THR A 96 20.08 -1.91 17.69
N ARG A 97 18.81 -1.52 17.57
CA ARG A 97 18.15 -0.59 18.49
C ARG A 97 16.70 -1.00 18.78
N ALA A 98 16.33 -0.85 20.04
CA ALA A 98 14.93 -0.83 20.43
C ALA A 98 14.37 0.57 20.16
N VAL A 99 13.19 0.66 19.56
CA VAL A 99 12.48 1.92 19.31
C VAL A 99 11.13 1.89 20.00
N VAL A 100 10.81 2.99 20.65
CA VAL A 100 9.54 3.20 21.34
C VAL A 100 8.72 4.23 20.58
N TYR A 101 7.46 3.90 20.36
CA TYR A 101 6.47 4.75 19.69
C TYR A 101 5.28 5.00 20.64
N GLU A 102 4.61 6.11 20.44
CA GLU A 102 3.28 6.30 21.01
C GLU A 102 2.31 5.29 20.38
N PHE A 103 1.44 4.75 21.21
CA PHE A 103 0.47 3.74 20.76
C PHE A 103 -0.65 4.41 19.96
N VAL A 104 -0.96 3.86 18.80
CA VAL A 104 -2.11 4.29 17.98
C VAL A 104 -3.27 3.34 18.24
N TYR A 105 -4.39 3.89 18.69
CA TYR A 105 -5.57 3.10 19.05
C TYR A 105 -6.39 2.72 17.83
N GLY A 106 -6.94 1.52 17.88
CA GLY A 106 -7.76 0.93 16.84
C GLY A 106 -7.49 -0.58 16.69
N THR A 107 -8.32 -1.24 15.95
CA THR A 107 -8.19 -2.67 15.63
C THR A 107 -7.89 -2.86 14.16
N ARG A 108 -7.10 -3.89 13.83
CA ARG A 108 -6.95 -4.34 12.44
C ARG A 108 -8.15 -5.17 12.05
N VAL A 109 -8.70 -4.87 10.90
CA VAL A 109 -9.79 -5.64 10.28
C VAL A 109 -9.24 -6.29 9.03
N ARG A 110 -9.53 -7.57 8.83
CA ARG A 110 -9.14 -8.27 7.60
C ARG A 110 -9.95 -7.73 6.43
N LEU A 111 -9.34 -7.63 5.26
CA LEU A 111 -9.97 -7.04 4.09
C LEU A 111 -11.31 -7.71 3.72
N GLU A 112 -11.41 -9.04 3.91
CA GLU A 112 -12.64 -9.80 3.64
C GLU A 112 -13.81 -9.42 4.57
N SER A 113 -13.49 -8.76 5.69
CA SER A 113 -14.48 -8.31 6.68
C SER A 113 -14.78 -6.82 6.58
N TYR A 114 -14.29 -6.13 5.55
CA TYR A 114 -14.59 -4.70 5.37
C TYR A 114 -16.08 -4.53 5.05
N THR A 115 -16.74 -3.69 5.82
CA THR A 115 -18.09 -3.23 5.53
C THR A 115 -18.08 -2.33 4.29
N THR A 116 -19.19 -2.31 3.55
CA THR A 116 -19.36 -1.52 2.31
C THR A 116 -20.55 -0.56 2.45
N GLY A 117 -20.63 0.44 1.58
CA GLY A 117 -21.63 1.51 1.64
C GLY A 117 -21.04 2.82 2.14
N ALA A 118 -21.86 3.88 2.24
CA ALA A 118 -21.38 5.24 2.51
C ALA A 118 -20.68 5.41 3.87
N ASP A 119 -21.22 4.82 4.95
CA ASP A 119 -20.69 4.93 6.32
C ASP A 119 -19.93 3.64 6.71
N SER A 120 -19.08 3.14 5.81
CA SER A 120 -18.41 1.86 5.95
C SER A 120 -16.92 2.01 6.14
N LEU A 121 -16.26 0.94 6.61
CA LEU A 121 -14.80 0.93 6.72
C LEU A 121 -14.13 1.08 5.35
N ALA A 122 -14.67 0.46 4.30
CA ALA A 122 -14.13 0.60 2.95
C ALA A 122 -14.19 2.04 2.45
N ALA A 123 -15.29 2.76 2.69
CA ALA A 123 -15.40 4.18 2.34
C ALA A 123 -14.38 5.02 3.13
N SER A 124 -14.30 4.81 4.46
CA SER A 124 -13.35 5.52 5.33
C SER A 124 -11.89 5.27 4.92
N VAL A 125 -11.55 4.08 4.42
CA VAL A 125 -10.21 3.79 3.87
C VAL A 125 -9.96 4.57 2.59
N GLY A 126 -10.93 4.64 1.67
CA GLY A 126 -10.81 5.47 0.46
C GLY A 126 -10.57 6.94 0.78
N GLU A 127 -11.29 7.49 1.77
CA GLU A 127 -11.12 8.85 2.28
C GLU A 127 -9.75 9.07 2.93
N ALA A 128 -9.30 8.12 3.74
CA ALA A 128 -7.99 8.17 4.37
C ALA A 128 -6.84 8.18 3.35
N ILE A 129 -6.93 7.36 2.30
CA ILE A 129 -5.96 7.35 1.20
C ILE A 129 -6.00 8.68 0.44
N ALA A 130 -7.19 9.22 0.15
CA ALA A 130 -7.32 10.53 -0.49
C ALA A 130 -6.68 11.66 0.35
N ALA A 131 -6.82 11.60 1.67
CA ALA A 131 -6.20 12.58 2.57
C ALA A 131 -4.66 12.49 2.55
N ILE A 132 -4.07 11.29 2.42
CA ILE A 132 -2.61 11.12 2.23
C ILE A 132 -2.19 11.75 0.91
N HIS A 133 -2.90 11.44 -0.17
CA HIS A 133 -2.57 11.92 -1.51
C HIS A 133 -2.76 13.43 -1.68
N ALA A 134 -3.57 14.07 -0.83
CA ALA A 134 -3.76 15.52 -0.78
C ALA A 134 -2.64 16.26 -0.01
N LEU A 135 -1.71 15.56 0.63
CA LEU A 135 -0.58 16.20 1.32
C LEU A 135 0.34 16.91 0.31
N PRO A 136 0.96 18.04 0.70
CA PRO A 136 1.92 18.73 -0.16
C PRO A 136 3.16 17.88 -0.40
N THR A 137 3.61 17.77 -1.64
CA THR A 137 4.76 16.93 -2.00
C THR A 137 6.11 17.49 -1.51
N SER A 138 6.17 18.79 -1.17
CA SER A 138 7.40 19.47 -0.78
C SER A 138 8.07 18.88 0.46
N PHE A 139 7.30 18.48 1.49
CA PHE A 139 7.90 17.94 2.70
C PHE A 139 8.62 16.60 2.47
N VAL A 140 8.19 15.82 1.46
CA VAL A 140 8.85 14.57 1.06
C VAL A 140 10.22 14.88 0.44
N ALA A 141 10.25 15.85 -0.48
CA ALA A 141 11.49 16.31 -1.10
C ALA A 141 12.45 16.93 -0.06
N ASP A 142 11.95 17.79 0.83
CA ASP A 142 12.73 18.45 1.89
C ASP A 142 13.35 17.44 2.88
N ALA A 143 12.69 16.29 3.07
CA ALA A 143 13.19 15.19 3.89
C ALA A 143 14.19 14.27 3.16
N GLY A 144 14.48 14.52 1.87
CA GLY A 144 15.34 13.68 1.05
C GLY A 144 14.74 12.31 0.71
N LEU A 145 13.41 12.17 0.85
CA LEU A 145 12.69 10.97 0.48
C LEU A 145 12.47 10.90 -1.04
N PRO A 146 12.21 9.71 -1.62
CA PRO A 146 12.07 9.57 -3.07
C PRO A 146 10.92 10.42 -3.63
N VAL A 147 11.19 11.10 -4.74
CA VAL A 147 10.20 11.84 -5.53
C VAL A 147 10.26 11.30 -6.95
N LEU A 148 9.24 10.55 -7.35
CA LEU A 148 9.18 9.88 -8.64
C LEU A 148 8.21 10.60 -9.57
N THR A 149 8.62 10.78 -10.81
CA THR A 149 7.75 11.17 -11.92
C THR A 149 6.92 9.98 -12.40
N ALA A 150 5.86 10.22 -13.16
CA ALA A 150 5.06 9.16 -13.78
C ALA A 150 5.92 8.22 -14.64
N GLY A 151 6.87 8.77 -15.42
CA GLY A 151 7.81 7.97 -16.21
C GLY A 151 8.78 7.12 -15.37
N GLU A 152 9.16 7.55 -14.16
CA GLU A 152 9.97 6.77 -13.24
C GLU A 152 9.15 5.67 -12.57
N CYS A 153 7.88 5.92 -12.26
CA CYS A 153 6.96 4.90 -11.79
C CYS A 153 6.79 3.78 -12.83
N LEU A 154 6.58 4.14 -14.11
CA LEU A 154 6.52 3.18 -15.22
C LEU A 154 7.83 2.38 -15.34
N ARG A 155 8.99 3.04 -15.35
CA ARG A 155 10.29 2.34 -15.42
C ARG A 155 10.50 1.34 -14.28
N ALA A 156 10.03 1.67 -13.08
CA ALA A 156 10.07 0.75 -11.95
C ALA A 156 9.20 -0.49 -12.19
N CYS A 157 8.01 -0.34 -12.79
CA CYS A 157 7.15 -1.46 -13.19
C CYS A 157 7.82 -2.32 -14.26
N VAL A 158 8.34 -1.71 -15.33
CA VAL A 158 9.06 -2.42 -16.40
C VAL A 158 10.25 -3.22 -15.84
N THR A 159 10.99 -2.66 -14.89
CA THR A 159 12.09 -3.39 -14.24
C THR A 159 11.61 -4.65 -13.51
N VAL A 160 10.42 -4.61 -12.88
CA VAL A 160 9.83 -5.81 -12.25
C VAL A 160 9.42 -6.82 -13.31
N MET A 161 8.78 -6.36 -14.40
CA MET A 161 8.35 -7.20 -15.52
C MET A 161 9.54 -7.93 -16.16
N ASP A 162 10.61 -7.21 -16.48
CA ASP A 162 11.83 -7.77 -17.10
C ASP A 162 12.46 -8.84 -16.22
N ARG A 163 12.59 -8.54 -14.92
CA ARG A 163 13.14 -9.50 -13.96
C ARG A 163 12.26 -10.75 -13.80
N ALA A 164 10.94 -10.58 -13.77
CA ALA A 164 10.00 -11.68 -13.66
C ALA A 164 9.99 -12.52 -14.96
N SER A 165 9.98 -11.88 -16.12
CA SER A 165 10.10 -12.53 -17.43
C SER A 165 11.37 -13.37 -17.53
N ALA A 166 12.50 -12.87 -17.06
CA ALA A 166 13.78 -13.57 -17.08
C ALA A 166 13.78 -14.88 -16.26
N THR A 167 12.81 -15.09 -15.36
CA THR A 167 12.65 -16.37 -14.63
C THR A 167 12.13 -17.50 -15.52
N GLY A 168 11.45 -17.18 -16.61
CA GLY A 168 10.76 -18.14 -17.48
C GLY A 168 9.49 -18.76 -16.87
N LEU A 169 9.05 -18.27 -15.70
CA LEU A 169 7.92 -18.84 -14.94
C LEU A 169 6.63 -18.02 -15.07
N VAL A 170 6.69 -16.83 -15.68
CA VAL A 170 5.50 -16.00 -15.90
C VAL A 170 4.79 -16.43 -17.18
N PRO A 171 3.48 -16.70 -17.17
CA PRO A 171 2.72 -17.02 -18.36
C PRO A 171 2.82 -15.94 -19.45
N ALA A 172 3.00 -16.34 -20.71
CA ALA A 172 3.16 -15.43 -21.84
C ALA A 172 1.96 -14.47 -22.02
N ALA A 173 0.75 -14.92 -21.68
CA ALA A 173 -0.45 -14.10 -21.73
C ALA A 173 -0.37 -12.90 -20.75
N LEU A 174 0.20 -13.09 -19.55
CA LEU A 174 0.43 -12.00 -18.59
C LEU A 174 1.52 -11.06 -19.07
N LEU A 175 2.63 -11.57 -19.58
CA LEU A 175 3.70 -10.73 -20.15
C LEU A 175 3.15 -9.80 -21.22
N SER A 176 2.40 -10.36 -22.20
CA SER A 176 1.78 -9.56 -23.26
C SER A 176 0.73 -8.56 -22.73
N ARG A 177 0.02 -8.90 -21.65
CA ARG A 177 -0.93 -7.99 -21.00
C ARG A 177 -0.20 -6.84 -20.33
N TRP A 178 0.87 -7.11 -19.59
CA TRP A 178 1.68 -6.10 -18.93
C TRP A 178 2.41 -5.19 -19.91
N GLU A 179 2.96 -5.74 -20.99
CA GLU A 179 3.57 -4.96 -22.09
C GLU A 179 2.57 -3.96 -22.67
N ARG A 180 1.35 -4.42 -23.02
CA ARG A 180 0.30 -3.50 -23.49
C ARG A 180 -0.07 -2.43 -22.48
N GLY A 181 -0.13 -2.77 -21.20
CA GLY A 181 -0.39 -1.80 -20.13
C GLY A 181 0.76 -0.79 -19.97
N ALA A 182 2.00 -1.25 -20.10
CA ALA A 182 3.18 -0.37 -20.04
C ALA A 182 3.26 0.57 -21.25
N ASP A 183 2.85 0.11 -22.43
CA ASP A 183 2.87 0.88 -23.69
C ASP A 183 1.69 1.87 -23.82
N ASP A 184 0.64 1.71 -23.01
CA ASP A 184 -0.50 2.64 -23.03
C ASP A 184 -0.14 3.98 -22.40
N ALA A 185 0.27 4.94 -23.24
CA ALA A 185 0.63 6.27 -22.79
C ALA A 185 -0.46 6.99 -21.97
N LYS A 186 -1.75 6.65 -22.16
CA LYS A 186 -2.85 7.25 -21.40
C LYS A 186 -2.89 6.74 -19.96
N LEU A 187 -2.51 5.48 -19.76
CA LEU A 187 -2.46 4.87 -18.42
C LEU A 187 -1.46 5.60 -17.51
N TRP A 188 -0.36 6.11 -18.07
CA TRP A 188 0.73 6.73 -17.33
C TRP A 188 0.71 8.26 -17.32
N GLN A 189 -0.43 8.86 -17.71
CA GLN A 189 -0.66 10.30 -17.62
C GLN A 189 -1.38 10.63 -16.31
N PHE A 190 -0.64 10.68 -15.22
CA PHE A 190 -1.17 11.03 -13.90
C PHE A 190 -0.24 12.03 -13.20
N GLN A 191 -0.79 12.74 -12.21
CA GLN A 191 -0.01 13.62 -11.34
C GLN A 191 0.50 12.79 -10.15
N PRO A 192 1.83 12.66 -9.94
CA PRO A 192 2.36 12.02 -8.75
C PRO A 192 1.95 12.76 -7.48
N THR A 193 1.60 12.00 -6.44
CA THR A 193 1.15 12.49 -5.13
C THR A 193 2.02 11.92 -4.02
N VAL A 194 1.85 12.42 -2.79
CA VAL A 194 2.38 11.73 -1.61
C VAL A 194 1.65 10.40 -1.49
N ILE A 195 2.40 9.32 -1.33
CA ILE A 195 1.86 7.97 -1.10
C ILE A 195 2.53 7.34 0.12
N ASN A 196 1.81 6.48 0.84
CA ASN A 196 2.38 5.61 1.85
C ASN A 196 3.35 4.59 1.19
N GLY A 197 2.97 4.04 0.06
CA GLY A 197 3.77 3.17 -0.81
C GLY A 197 3.82 1.69 -0.41
N ALA A 198 3.40 1.34 0.81
CA ALA A 198 3.36 -0.03 1.34
C ALA A 198 2.03 -0.36 2.03
N MET A 199 0.95 0.29 1.60
CA MET A 199 -0.37 0.08 2.20
C MET A 199 -0.90 -1.35 2.02
N SER A 200 -1.54 -1.83 3.08
CA SER A 200 -2.25 -3.11 3.15
C SER A 200 -3.33 -3.03 4.23
N ALA A 201 -4.17 -4.06 4.35
CA ALA A 201 -5.14 -4.14 5.45
C ALA A 201 -4.47 -4.10 6.83
N ASP A 202 -3.27 -4.66 6.96
CA ASP A 202 -2.50 -4.64 8.22
C ASP A 202 -1.96 -3.26 8.60
N SER A 203 -1.90 -2.33 7.66
CA SER A 203 -1.51 -0.94 7.90
C SER A 203 -2.63 -0.11 8.51
N ILE A 204 -3.88 -0.57 8.39
CA ILE A 204 -5.08 0.19 8.78
C ILE A 204 -5.50 -0.19 10.20
N LEU A 205 -5.69 0.81 11.05
CA LEU A 205 -6.37 0.69 12.32
C LEU A 205 -7.72 1.38 12.24
N SER A 206 -8.75 0.76 12.80
CA SER A 206 -10.10 1.29 12.76
C SER A 206 -10.86 1.08 14.07
N ALA A 207 -11.86 1.92 14.29
CA ALA A 207 -12.89 1.77 15.30
C ALA A 207 -14.20 2.29 14.70
N ASP A 208 -15.31 1.60 14.96
CA ASP A 208 -16.66 2.00 14.53
C ASP A 208 -16.73 2.35 13.02
N ASN A 209 -16.17 1.48 12.17
CA ASN A 209 -16.07 1.66 10.71
C ASN A 209 -15.26 2.89 10.26
N THR A 210 -14.52 3.53 11.14
CA THR A 210 -13.70 4.71 10.80
C THR A 210 -12.22 4.38 10.94
N VAL A 211 -11.39 4.82 10.00
CA VAL A 211 -9.94 4.72 10.09
C VAL A 211 -9.45 5.63 11.20
N THR A 212 -8.84 5.03 12.23
CA THR A 212 -8.28 5.76 13.38
C THR A 212 -6.77 5.91 13.31
N GLY A 213 -6.10 5.09 12.51
CA GLY A 213 -4.65 5.14 12.36
C GLY A 213 -4.15 4.45 11.11
N VAL A 214 -3.02 4.94 10.60
CA VAL A 214 -2.27 4.30 9.52
C VAL A 214 -0.83 4.07 9.99
N LEU A 215 -0.37 2.83 9.86
CA LEU A 215 0.95 2.35 10.28
C LEU A 215 1.82 2.01 9.04
N GLY A 216 3.14 1.88 9.26
CA GLY A 216 4.06 1.40 8.23
C GLY A 216 4.31 2.45 7.14
N TRP A 217 5.14 3.44 7.45
CA TRP A 217 5.47 4.54 6.54
C TRP A 217 6.84 4.40 5.88
N GLN A 218 7.47 3.22 5.96
CA GLN A 218 8.83 2.96 5.46
C GLN A 218 9.01 3.21 3.96
N GLU A 219 7.92 3.21 3.19
CA GLU A 219 7.90 3.43 1.75
C GLU A 219 7.34 4.82 1.34
N LEU A 220 7.20 5.74 2.33
CA LEU A 220 6.71 7.12 2.09
C LEU A 220 7.51 7.79 0.97
N ARG A 221 6.81 8.26 -0.04
CA ARG A 221 7.40 8.92 -1.21
C ARG A 221 6.39 9.79 -1.96
N VAL A 222 6.87 10.51 -2.96
CA VAL A 222 6.00 11.00 -4.04
C VAL A 222 6.02 9.95 -5.17
N GLY A 223 4.85 9.55 -5.63
CA GLY A 223 4.72 8.52 -6.66
C GLY A 223 3.30 8.35 -7.18
N ASP A 224 3.01 7.18 -7.74
CA ASP A 224 1.71 6.85 -8.32
C ASP A 224 0.68 6.56 -7.22
N PRO A 225 -0.43 7.35 -7.13
CA PRO A 225 -1.51 7.10 -6.17
C PRO A 225 -2.14 5.71 -6.27
N ALA A 226 -2.12 5.09 -7.44
CA ALA A 226 -2.68 3.76 -7.65
C ALA A 226 -1.99 2.67 -6.80
N ARG A 227 -0.73 2.91 -6.39
CA ARG A 227 0.03 1.97 -5.56
C ARG A 227 -0.57 1.77 -4.17
N ASP A 228 -1.17 2.81 -3.58
CA ASP A 228 -1.82 2.71 -2.27
C ASP A 228 -3.24 2.09 -2.35
N LEU A 229 -3.79 1.93 -3.54
CA LEU A 229 -5.15 1.42 -3.78
C LEU A 229 -5.17 -0.06 -4.23
N GLN A 230 -4.04 -0.60 -4.70
CA GLN A 230 -3.96 -1.92 -5.34
C GLN A 230 -4.45 -3.07 -4.45
N TRP A 231 -4.11 -3.05 -3.16
CA TRP A 231 -4.41 -4.11 -2.21
C TRP A 231 -5.91 -4.28 -1.95
N LEU A 232 -6.70 -3.22 -2.14
CA LEU A 232 -8.15 -3.25 -2.02
C LEU A 232 -8.80 -4.17 -3.07
N LEU A 233 -8.15 -4.33 -4.23
CA LEU A 233 -8.69 -5.13 -5.34
C LEU A 233 -8.81 -6.63 -5.03
N ALA A 234 -8.21 -7.10 -3.94
CA ALA A 234 -8.41 -8.46 -3.47
C ALA A 234 -9.83 -8.72 -2.90
N ASN A 235 -10.62 -7.65 -2.65
CA ASN A 235 -12.05 -7.74 -2.32
C ASN A 235 -12.82 -6.76 -3.21
N ALA A 236 -13.59 -7.27 -4.17
CA ALA A 236 -14.25 -6.46 -5.19
C ALA A 236 -15.23 -5.42 -4.61
N ASP A 237 -16.03 -5.82 -3.62
CA ASP A 237 -17.03 -4.93 -3.02
C ASP A 237 -16.38 -3.81 -2.18
N ALA A 238 -15.35 -4.16 -1.41
CA ALA A 238 -14.57 -3.18 -0.66
C ALA A 238 -13.82 -2.22 -1.60
N ALA A 239 -13.24 -2.74 -2.69
CA ALA A 239 -12.56 -1.93 -3.70
C ALA A 239 -13.49 -0.93 -4.38
N GLU A 240 -14.69 -1.38 -4.80
CA GLU A 240 -15.68 -0.50 -5.44
C GLU A 240 -16.06 0.66 -4.50
N THR A 241 -16.38 0.34 -3.24
CA THR A 241 -16.75 1.33 -2.24
C THR A 241 -15.61 2.30 -1.93
N ALA A 242 -14.39 1.79 -1.71
CA ALA A 242 -13.23 2.62 -1.38
C ALA A 242 -12.80 3.51 -2.55
N LEU A 243 -12.79 2.97 -3.78
CA LEU A 243 -12.46 3.74 -4.98
C LEU A 243 -13.50 4.83 -5.28
N ALA A 244 -14.79 4.56 -5.03
CA ALA A 244 -15.86 5.56 -5.17
C ALA A 244 -15.67 6.70 -4.15
N ALA A 245 -15.40 6.38 -2.87
CA ALA A 245 -15.13 7.39 -1.85
C ALA A 245 -13.85 8.19 -2.16
N TYR A 246 -12.78 7.52 -2.59
CA TYR A 246 -11.54 8.15 -3.04
C TYR A 246 -11.79 9.12 -4.21
N ALA A 247 -12.50 8.67 -5.26
CA ALA A 247 -12.83 9.50 -6.42
C ALA A 247 -13.71 10.70 -6.05
N HIS A 248 -14.63 10.54 -5.11
CA HIS A 248 -15.45 11.65 -4.61
C HIS A 248 -14.60 12.76 -3.99
N ILE A 249 -13.64 12.42 -3.14
CA ILE A 249 -12.75 13.38 -2.47
C ILE A 249 -11.77 14.02 -3.46
N THR A 250 -11.18 13.23 -4.38
CA THR A 250 -10.18 13.72 -5.35
C THR A 250 -10.79 14.37 -6.58
N GLY A 251 -12.12 14.40 -6.69
CA GLY A 251 -12.83 14.94 -7.85
C GLY A 251 -12.72 14.08 -9.12
N GLY A 252 -12.25 12.83 -9.01
CA GLY A 252 -12.14 11.89 -10.13
C GLY A 252 -11.19 12.35 -11.25
N ALA A 253 -10.22 13.21 -10.94
CA ALA A 253 -9.30 13.79 -11.93
C ALA A 253 -8.45 12.70 -12.63
N ASP A 254 -8.07 11.66 -11.90
CA ASP A 254 -7.31 10.53 -12.42
C ASP A 254 -8.25 9.36 -12.80
N ARG A 255 -8.69 9.36 -14.04
CA ARG A 255 -9.63 8.36 -14.56
C ARG A 255 -9.01 6.96 -14.71
N GLN A 256 -7.68 6.86 -14.70
CA GLN A 256 -6.95 5.61 -14.93
C GLN A 256 -6.39 5.01 -13.63
N VAL A 257 -6.67 5.60 -12.48
CA VAL A 257 -6.12 5.15 -11.19
C VAL A 257 -6.48 3.68 -10.89
N ARG A 258 -7.72 3.26 -11.21
CA ARG A 258 -8.18 1.87 -11.02
C ARG A 258 -7.39 0.89 -11.90
N GLN A 259 -7.21 1.23 -13.18
CA GLN A 259 -6.48 0.39 -14.13
C GLN A 259 -5.01 0.22 -13.72
N ARG A 260 -4.37 1.31 -13.25
CA ARG A 260 -3.02 1.23 -12.72
C ARG A 260 -2.96 0.45 -11.40
N ALA A 261 -3.96 0.59 -10.52
CA ALA A 261 -4.05 -0.22 -9.31
C ALA A 261 -4.13 -1.72 -9.65
N MET A 262 -4.92 -2.11 -10.67
CA MET A 262 -4.95 -3.49 -11.18
C MET A 262 -3.58 -3.93 -11.71
N PHE A 263 -2.92 -3.07 -12.49
CA PHE A 263 -1.58 -3.34 -12.99
C PHE A 263 -0.58 -3.58 -11.86
N TYR A 264 -0.60 -2.74 -10.80
CA TYR A 264 0.24 -2.93 -9.63
C TYR A 264 -0.10 -4.22 -8.87
N ALA A 265 -1.40 -4.54 -8.70
CA ALA A 265 -1.83 -5.77 -8.02
C ALA A 265 -1.31 -7.04 -8.75
N GLU A 266 -1.37 -7.05 -10.07
CA GLU A 266 -0.80 -8.14 -10.87
C GLU A 266 0.73 -8.22 -10.71
N LEU A 267 1.43 -7.08 -10.68
CA LEU A 267 2.88 -7.05 -10.48
C LEU A 267 3.31 -7.43 -9.05
N GLU A 268 2.44 -7.36 -8.04
CA GLU A 268 2.77 -7.89 -6.71
C GLU A 268 2.97 -9.41 -6.74
N LEU A 269 2.23 -10.14 -7.60
CA LEU A 269 2.47 -11.57 -7.82
C LEU A 269 3.84 -11.83 -8.46
N ALA A 270 4.23 -10.98 -9.41
CA ALA A 270 5.58 -11.05 -9.99
C ALA A 270 6.68 -10.78 -8.95
N LYS A 271 6.45 -9.81 -8.04
CA LYS A 271 7.38 -9.54 -6.93
C LYS A 271 7.45 -10.71 -5.95
N TRP A 272 6.32 -11.37 -5.69
CA TRP A 272 6.27 -12.56 -4.84
C TRP A 272 7.10 -13.70 -5.46
N LEU A 273 6.99 -13.93 -6.77
CA LEU A 273 7.84 -14.86 -7.50
C LEU A 273 9.33 -14.50 -7.36
N LEU A 274 9.69 -13.23 -7.57
CA LEU A 274 11.07 -12.76 -7.44
C LEU A 274 11.61 -12.91 -6.01
N HIS A 275 10.75 -12.70 -5.00
CA HIS A 275 11.10 -12.93 -3.61
C HIS A 275 11.39 -14.42 -3.34
N GLY A 276 10.56 -15.33 -3.86
CA GLY A 276 10.80 -16.77 -3.76
C GLY A 276 12.13 -17.19 -4.39
N MET A 277 12.43 -16.66 -5.57
CA MET A 277 13.71 -16.91 -6.25
C MET A 277 14.91 -16.39 -5.45
N GLN A 278 14.81 -15.17 -4.91
CA GLN A 278 15.88 -14.54 -4.12
C GLN A 278 16.12 -15.25 -2.78
N SER A 279 15.04 -15.65 -2.10
CA SER A 279 15.09 -16.38 -0.83
C SER A 279 15.39 -17.89 -1.01
N LYS A 280 15.46 -18.37 -2.26
CA LYS A 280 15.61 -19.78 -2.63
C LYS A 280 14.55 -20.69 -1.97
N SER A 281 13.32 -20.18 -1.88
CA SER A 281 12.18 -20.90 -1.33
C SER A 281 11.33 -21.46 -2.48
N THR A 282 11.42 -22.77 -2.72
CA THR A 282 10.60 -23.46 -3.73
C THR A 282 9.11 -23.31 -3.43
N GLN A 283 8.72 -23.36 -2.15
CA GLN A 283 7.33 -23.20 -1.73
C GLN A 283 6.76 -21.83 -2.16
N ILE A 284 7.52 -20.73 -1.98
CA ILE A 284 7.08 -19.39 -2.40
C ILE A 284 7.02 -19.30 -3.93
N VAL A 285 7.97 -19.94 -4.62
CA VAL A 285 7.97 -19.96 -6.10
C VAL A 285 6.75 -20.72 -6.62
N ASP A 286 6.45 -21.89 -6.07
CA ASP A 286 5.30 -22.71 -6.49
C ASP A 286 3.99 -21.99 -6.23
N ASP A 287 3.82 -21.36 -5.06
CA ASP A 287 2.66 -20.54 -4.69
C ASP A 287 2.49 -19.35 -5.66
N ALA A 288 3.56 -18.63 -5.97
CA ALA A 288 3.52 -17.52 -6.91
C ALA A 288 3.13 -17.96 -8.34
N VAL A 289 3.65 -19.09 -8.80
CA VAL A 289 3.32 -19.66 -10.13
C VAL A 289 1.85 -20.08 -10.19
N GLU A 290 1.32 -20.70 -9.13
CA GLU A 290 -0.09 -21.05 -9.02
C GLU A 290 -0.98 -19.81 -9.08
N MET A 291 -0.65 -18.76 -8.33
CA MET A 291 -1.37 -17.48 -8.34
C MET A 291 -1.34 -16.81 -9.72
N LEU A 292 -0.18 -16.78 -10.39
CA LEU A 292 -0.05 -16.23 -11.75
C LEU A 292 -0.86 -17.03 -12.78
N THR A 293 -0.93 -18.35 -12.64
CA THR A 293 -1.72 -19.21 -13.51
C THR A 293 -3.22 -18.98 -13.32
N SER A 294 -3.67 -18.93 -12.06
CA SER A 294 -5.04 -18.61 -11.70
C SER A 294 -5.47 -17.23 -12.19
N LEU A 295 -4.56 -16.26 -12.18
CA LEU A 295 -4.83 -14.92 -12.74
C LEU A 295 -5.10 -14.99 -14.24
N VAL A 296 -4.36 -15.81 -15.02
CA VAL A 296 -4.62 -16.00 -16.45
C VAL A 296 -6.02 -16.56 -16.70
N GLU A 297 -6.43 -17.57 -15.92
CA GLU A 297 -7.76 -18.17 -16.02
C GLU A 297 -8.86 -17.14 -15.74
N ASN A 298 -8.69 -16.33 -14.69
CA ASN A 298 -9.63 -15.26 -14.34
C ASN A 298 -9.72 -14.19 -15.43
N ILE A 299 -8.61 -13.78 -16.03
CA ILE A 299 -8.58 -12.81 -17.14
C ILE A 299 -9.30 -13.35 -18.37
N HIS A 300 -9.15 -14.64 -18.69
CA HIS A 300 -9.86 -15.25 -19.82
C HIS A 300 -11.37 -15.32 -19.61
N ASN A 301 -11.81 -15.47 -18.36
CA ASN A 301 -13.23 -15.53 -17.99
C ASN A 301 -13.84 -14.13 -17.86
N ASP A 302 -13.04 -13.11 -17.57
CA ASP A 302 -13.45 -11.71 -17.37
C ASP A 302 -12.99 -10.81 -18.52
N VAL A 303 -13.65 -10.98 -19.69
CA VAL A 303 -13.41 -10.18 -20.92
C VAL A 303 -13.66 -8.68 -20.70
N MET A 304 -14.27 -8.29 -19.57
CA MET A 304 -14.75 -6.94 -19.29
C MET A 304 -13.77 -6.05 -18.50
N ASN A 305 -12.55 -6.52 -18.19
CA ASN A 305 -11.62 -5.79 -17.34
C ASN A 305 -10.22 -5.60 -17.97
N PRO A 306 -10.10 -4.85 -19.10
CA PRO A 306 -8.80 -4.57 -19.72
C PRO A 306 -8.01 -3.57 -18.87
N ILE A 307 -6.71 -3.81 -18.66
CA ILE A 307 -5.77 -2.82 -18.07
C ILE A 307 -5.65 -1.61 -19.00
N ALA A 308 -5.48 -1.84 -20.30
CA ALA A 308 -5.51 -0.80 -21.32
C ALA A 308 -6.94 -0.55 -21.78
N ALA A 309 -7.35 0.71 -21.92
CA ALA A 309 -8.63 1.05 -22.54
C ALA A 309 -8.70 0.42 -23.91
N GLN A 310 -9.70 -0.45 -24.15
CA GLN A 310 -9.98 -0.88 -25.52
C GLN A 310 -10.30 0.39 -26.31
N THR A 311 -9.44 0.70 -27.26
CA THR A 311 -9.76 1.70 -28.28
C THR A 311 -10.94 1.10 -29.05
N MET A 312 -12.16 1.60 -28.78
CA MET A 312 -13.26 1.38 -29.71
C MET A 312 -12.74 1.81 -31.06
N PRO A 313 -12.82 0.98 -32.11
CA PRO A 313 -12.44 1.43 -33.43
C PRO A 313 -13.24 2.70 -33.68
N THR A 314 -12.54 3.82 -33.90
CA THR A 314 -13.17 5.05 -34.36
C THR A 314 -13.84 4.70 -35.66
N MET A 315 -15.17 4.74 -35.68
CA MET A 315 -15.91 4.58 -36.95
C MET A 315 -15.33 5.62 -37.91
N ALA A 316 -14.96 5.16 -39.09
CA ALA A 316 -14.53 6.08 -40.15
C ALA A 316 -15.66 7.08 -40.43
N VAL A 317 -15.30 8.31 -40.82
CA VAL A 317 -16.29 9.37 -41.10
C VAL A 317 -17.37 8.89 -42.03
N ASP A 318 -17.00 8.08 -43.04
CA ASP A 318 -17.87 7.46 -44.06
C ASP A 318 -18.89 6.47 -43.42
N GLU A 319 -18.52 5.78 -42.35
CA GLU A 319 -19.42 4.86 -41.60
C GLU A 319 -20.43 5.64 -40.75
N VAL A 320 -20.02 6.77 -40.18
CA VAL A 320 -20.91 7.68 -39.45
C VAL A 320 -21.91 8.33 -40.38
N GLU A 321 -21.49 8.80 -41.57
CA GLU A 321 -22.34 9.36 -42.58
C GLU A 321 -23.35 8.32 -43.11
N ALA A 322 -22.90 7.08 -43.37
CA ALA A 322 -23.78 5.98 -43.80
C ALA A 322 -24.79 5.55 -42.72
N MET A 323 -24.49 5.76 -41.44
CA MET A 323 -25.41 5.48 -40.34
C MET A 323 -26.43 6.60 -40.18
N LEU A 324 -26.02 7.88 -40.32
CA LEU A 324 -26.91 9.02 -40.31
C LEU A 324 -27.90 9.02 -41.51
N ASP A 325 -27.45 8.64 -42.70
CA ASP A 325 -28.28 8.51 -43.88
C ASP A 325 -29.32 7.37 -43.77
N ARG A 326 -28.99 6.29 -43.08
CA ARG A 326 -29.95 5.22 -42.76
C ARG A 326 -31.03 5.68 -41.79
N THR A 327 -30.66 6.49 -40.78
CA THR A 327 -31.61 6.97 -39.79
C THR A 327 -32.56 8.03 -40.40
N ALA A 328 -32.08 8.83 -41.33
CA ALA A 328 -32.88 9.83 -42.04
C ALA A 328 -33.89 9.24 -43.07
N ARG A 329 -33.72 7.97 -43.47
CA ARG A 329 -34.65 7.30 -44.41
C ARG A 329 -35.76 6.47 -43.76
N VAL A 330 -35.76 6.38 -42.41
CA VAL A 330 -36.73 5.58 -41.63
C VAL A 330 -37.68 6.51 -40.84
N GLY A 331 -37.47 7.85 -40.86
CA GLY A 331 -38.35 8.91 -40.37
C GLY A 331 -39.09 9.56 -41.54
#